data_da09dc05b4657cc571f53716dd58b088
#
_entry.id   da09dc05b4657cc571f53716dd58b088
#
_cell.length_a   1.000
_cell.length_b   1.000
_cell.length_c   1.000
_cell.angle_alpha   90.00
_cell.angle_beta   90.00
_cell.angle_gamma   90.00
#
_symmetry.space_group_name_H-M   'P 1'
#
loop_
_entity.id
_entity.type
_entity.pdbx_description
1 polymer ?
#
loop_
_entity_poly.entity_id
_entity_poly.type
_entity_poly.pdbx_seq_one_letter_code
_entity_poly.pdbx_strand_id
1 'polypeptide(L)'
;MLAIEGGLHEDAALIEACALLHDIGKLDVPPEIISKPGKLTPAEFEAVKAHARFGAQRIHDAIRLLEVAEITALLHHEKWDGAGYEGLVGENIHLFARIIAVADVADALLSERVYRARWSLSDTLAYMQAESGKHFDPQWIEVLMRCEDKLKNMYEGEEK
;
A
#
# COMPACT_ATOMS: atom_id res chain seq x y z
N MET A 1 7.54 -9.43 -4.94
CA MET A 1 6.88 -10.73 -4.72
C MET A 1 5.54 -10.80 -5.45
N LEU A 2 4.51 -10.05 -5.08
CA LEU A 2 3.15 -10.11 -5.68
C LEU A 2 3.16 -9.97 -7.22
N ALA A 3 3.92 -9.02 -7.77
CA ALA A 3 4.00 -8.82 -9.22
C ALA A 3 4.48 -10.07 -9.95
N ILE A 4 5.53 -10.71 -9.45
CA ILE A 4 6.10 -11.94 -10.04
C ILE A 4 5.10 -13.09 -9.94
N GLU A 5 4.49 -13.30 -8.78
CA GLU A 5 3.51 -14.37 -8.57
C GLU A 5 2.22 -14.16 -9.40
N GLY A 6 1.88 -12.90 -9.64
CA GLY A 6 0.77 -12.48 -10.52
C GLY A 6 1.11 -12.49 -12.01
N GLY A 7 2.33 -12.89 -12.41
CA GLY A 7 2.76 -12.99 -13.81
C GLY A 7 3.29 -11.69 -14.42
N LEU A 8 3.51 -10.63 -13.65
CA LEU A 8 4.03 -9.34 -14.10
C LEU A 8 5.57 -9.27 -13.98
N HIS A 9 6.26 -10.23 -14.59
CA HIS A 9 7.72 -10.35 -14.46
C HIS A 9 8.48 -9.15 -15.03
N GLU A 10 8.03 -8.60 -16.18
CA GLU A 10 8.69 -7.46 -16.84
C GLU A 10 8.50 -6.16 -16.04
N ASP A 11 7.36 -6.00 -15.38
CA ASP A 11 7.02 -4.80 -14.60
C ASP A 11 7.49 -4.87 -13.15
N ALA A 12 7.98 -6.02 -12.67
CA ALA A 12 8.27 -6.25 -11.25
C ALA A 12 9.24 -5.21 -10.66
N ALA A 13 10.29 -4.85 -11.39
CA ALA A 13 11.27 -3.84 -10.94
C ALA A 13 10.66 -2.43 -10.90
N LEU A 14 9.79 -2.10 -11.86
CA LEU A 14 9.11 -0.81 -11.87
C LEU A 14 8.07 -0.71 -10.75
N ILE A 15 7.34 -1.78 -10.48
CA ILE A 15 6.40 -1.86 -9.35
C ILE A 15 7.14 -1.71 -8.02
N GLU A 16 8.32 -2.34 -7.87
CA GLU A 16 9.17 -2.18 -6.68
C GLU A 16 9.64 -0.73 -6.51
N ALA A 17 10.09 -0.08 -7.57
CA ALA A 17 10.48 1.33 -7.53
C ALA A 17 9.29 2.24 -7.15
N CYS A 18 8.10 1.99 -7.69
CA CYS A 18 6.88 2.71 -7.31
C CYS A 18 6.51 2.48 -5.84
N ALA A 19 6.69 1.24 -5.34
CA ALA A 19 6.45 0.92 -3.94
C ALA A 19 7.40 1.67 -2.98
N LEU A 20 8.65 1.89 -3.38
CA LEU A 20 9.58 2.69 -2.57
C LEU A 20 9.21 4.18 -2.52
N LEU A 21 8.51 4.69 -3.52
CA LEU A 21 8.17 6.11 -3.66
C LEU A 21 6.75 6.46 -3.22
N HIS A 22 5.87 5.47 -2.99
CA HIS A 22 4.44 5.73 -2.77
C HIS A 22 4.14 6.70 -1.63
N ASP A 23 4.96 6.68 -0.60
CA ASP A 23 4.81 7.45 0.63
C ASP A 23 5.73 8.70 0.72
N ILE A 24 6.45 9.07 -0.37
CA ILE A 24 7.41 10.17 -0.36
C ILE A 24 6.79 11.52 0.06
N GLY A 25 5.50 11.69 -0.17
CA GLY A 25 4.76 12.90 0.23
C GLY A 25 4.55 13.04 1.74
N LYS A 26 4.83 12.02 2.55
CA LYS A 26 4.85 12.15 4.01
C LYS A 26 5.88 13.16 4.51
N LEU A 27 6.89 13.47 3.69
CA LEU A 27 7.85 14.54 3.97
C LEU A 27 7.22 15.96 4.06
N ASP A 28 6.02 16.13 3.51
CA ASP A 28 5.28 17.41 3.53
C ASP A 28 4.20 17.45 4.61
N VAL A 29 4.02 16.36 5.35
CA VAL A 29 3.10 16.33 6.50
C VAL A 29 3.87 16.66 7.78
N PRO A 30 3.33 17.50 8.68
CA PRO A 30 3.99 17.84 9.94
C PRO A 30 4.41 16.59 10.72
N PRO A 31 5.71 16.50 11.15
CA PRO A 31 6.23 15.31 11.83
C PRO A 31 5.47 14.94 13.09
N GLU A 32 4.94 15.93 13.82
CA GLU A 32 4.14 15.74 15.01
C GLU A 32 2.80 15.03 14.75
N ILE A 33 2.27 15.12 13.53
CA ILE A 33 1.05 14.41 13.12
C ILE A 33 1.41 12.98 12.73
N ILE A 34 2.49 12.79 11.95
CA ILE A 34 2.94 11.44 11.51
C ILE A 34 3.33 10.58 12.72
N SER A 35 4.01 11.16 13.71
CA SER A 35 4.49 10.45 14.90
C SER A 35 3.52 10.47 16.08
N LYS A 36 2.30 10.99 15.91
CA LYS A 36 1.35 11.15 17.00
C LYS A 36 0.97 9.81 17.64
N PRO A 37 1.17 9.64 18.94
CA PRO A 37 0.69 8.46 19.64
C PRO A 37 -0.84 8.55 19.81
N GLY A 38 -1.57 7.62 19.21
CA GLY A 38 -3.02 7.53 19.34
C GLY A 38 -3.79 7.93 18.06
N LYS A 39 -5.09 8.16 18.23
CA LYS A 39 -5.98 8.48 17.10
C LYS A 39 -5.78 9.90 16.60
N LEU A 40 -5.78 10.06 15.29
CA LEU A 40 -5.81 11.36 14.65
C LEU A 40 -7.22 11.99 14.77
N THR A 41 -7.27 13.30 14.94
CA THR A 41 -8.50 14.07 14.75
C THR A 41 -8.88 14.08 13.26
N PRO A 42 -10.13 14.43 12.90
CA PRO A 42 -10.53 14.56 11.49
C PRO A 42 -9.63 15.52 10.70
N ALA A 43 -9.22 16.65 11.27
CA ALA A 43 -8.34 17.62 10.63
C ALA A 43 -6.92 17.08 10.42
N GLU A 44 -6.37 16.37 11.41
CA GLU A 44 -5.07 15.70 11.29
C GLU A 44 -5.12 14.55 10.26
N PHE A 45 -6.22 13.80 10.20
CA PHE A 45 -6.38 12.78 9.18
C PHE A 45 -6.38 13.36 7.77
N GLU A 46 -7.11 14.49 7.54
CA GLU A 46 -7.07 15.17 6.25
C GLU A 46 -5.66 15.69 5.91
N ALA A 47 -4.89 16.15 6.90
CA ALA A 47 -3.51 16.54 6.69
C ALA A 47 -2.61 15.35 6.29
N VAL A 48 -2.80 14.19 6.92
CA VAL A 48 -2.08 12.96 6.52
C VAL A 48 -2.52 12.50 5.13
N LYS A 49 -3.83 12.49 4.85
CA LYS A 49 -4.38 12.09 3.55
C LYS A 49 -3.75 12.87 2.38
N ALA A 50 -3.40 14.13 2.60
CA ALA A 50 -2.78 14.98 1.58
C ALA A 50 -1.39 14.45 1.10
N HIS A 51 -0.72 13.54 1.84
CA HIS A 51 0.59 13.01 1.43
C HIS A 51 0.56 12.32 0.06
N ALA A 52 -0.56 11.68 -0.31
CA ALA A 52 -0.68 11.03 -1.61
C ALA A 52 -0.54 12.04 -2.77
N ARG A 53 -1.21 13.19 -2.65
CA ARG A 53 -1.09 14.29 -3.64
C ARG A 53 0.26 14.98 -3.59
N PHE A 54 0.82 15.21 -2.40
CA PHE A 54 2.17 15.76 -2.26
C PHE A 54 3.22 14.83 -2.86
N GLY A 55 3.10 13.51 -2.65
CA GLY A 55 3.98 12.52 -3.23
C GLY A 55 3.94 12.53 -4.75
N ALA A 56 2.76 12.52 -5.33
CA ALA A 56 2.57 12.64 -6.79
C ALA A 56 3.22 13.92 -7.34
N GLN A 57 3.00 15.07 -6.70
CA GLN A 57 3.61 16.33 -7.12
C GLN A 57 5.14 16.32 -7.04
N ARG A 58 5.72 15.77 -5.95
CA ARG A 58 7.17 15.64 -5.80
C ARG A 58 7.79 14.77 -6.89
N ILE A 59 7.14 13.66 -7.23
CA ILE A 59 7.59 12.75 -8.28
C ILE A 59 7.52 13.44 -9.64
N HIS A 60 6.40 14.12 -9.92
CA HIS A 60 6.20 14.90 -11.14
C HIS A 60 7.29 15.96 -11.34
N ASP A 61 7.59 16.73 -10.30
CA ASP A 61 8.57 17.82 -10.36
C ASP A 61 10.01 17.31 -10.48
N ALA A 62 10.33 16.17 -9.84
CA ALA A 62 11.67 15.62 -9.80
C ALA A 62 12.04 14.79 -11.05
N ILE A 63 11.07 14.03 -11.57
CA ILE A 63 11.35 13.00 -12.59
C ILE A 63 10.18 12.94 -13.58
N ARG A 64 10.17 13.84 -14.54
CA ARG A 64 9.16 13.89 -15.64
C ARG A 64 8.92 12.57 -16.40
N LEU A 65 9.75 11.56 -16.19
CA LEU A 65 9.72 10.26 -16.88
C LEU A 65 8.97 9.16 -16.09
N LEU A 66 8.50 9.43 -14.87
CA LEU A 66 7.87 8.40 -14.03
C LEU A 66 6.37 8.68 -13.81
N GLU A 67 5.61 8.90 -14.88
CA GLU A 67 4.13 9.04 -14.81
C GLU A 67 3.46 7.92 -14.00
N VAL A 68 3.97 6.68 -14.12
CA VAL A 68 3.46 5.53 -13.39
C VAL A 68 3.71 5.63 -11.88
N ALA A 69 4.85 6.16 -11.45
CA ALA A 69 5.14 6.36 -10.03
C ALA A 69 4.30 7.49 -9.43
N GLU A 70 4.09 8.58 -10.19
CA GLU A 70 3.19 9.67 -9.83
C GLU A 70 1.76 9.16 -9.61
N ILE A 71 1.21 8.44 -10.61
CA ILE A 71 -0.14 7.84 -10.53
C ILE A 71 -0.24 6.86 -9.36
N THR A 72 0.79 6.05 -9.14
CA THR A 72 0.83 5.10 -8.03
C THR A 72 0.83 5.80 -6.68
N ALA A 73 1.64 6.85 -6.50
CA ALA A 73 1.68 7.64 -5.28
C ALA A 73 0.34 8.33 -4.99
N LEU A 74 -0.36 8.79 -6.04
CA LEU A 74 -1.68 9.40 -5.89
C LEU A 74 -2.75 8.38 -5.46
N LEU A 75 -2.72 7.16 -6.05
CA LEU A 75 -3.84 6.22 -6.01
C LEU A 75 -3.64 5.01 -5.07
N HIS A 76 -2.51 4.85 -4.37
CA HIS A 76 -2.27 3.65 -3.54
C HIS A 76 -3.22 3.52 -2.33
N HIS A 77 -3.94 4.58 -1.98
CA HIS A 77 -5.01 4.56 -0.97
C HIS A 77 -6.43 4.51 -1.55
N GLU A 78 -6.55 4.28 -2.87
CA GLU A 78 -7.85 3.95 -3.42
C GLU A 78 -8.33 2.59 -2.91
N LYS A 79 -9.66 2.46 -2.83
CA LYS A 79 -10.32 1.20 -2.52
C LYS A 79 -11.09 0.70 -3.72
N TRP A 80 -11.10 -0.61 -3.91
CA TRP A 80 -11.77 -1.25 -5.04
C TRP A 80 -13.22 -0.83 -5.21
N ASP A 81 -13.93 -0.59 -4.11
CA ASP A 81 -15.34 -0.17 -4.06
C ASP A 81 -15.56 1.34 -4.24
N GLY A 82 -14.49 2.13 -4.38
CA GLY A 82 -14.54 3.59 -4.55
C GLY A 82 -14.57 4.39 -3.24
N ALA A 83 -14.45 3.74 -2.09
CA ALA A 83 -14.38 4.43 -0.80
C ALA A 83 -12.96 4.95 -0.47
N GLY A 84 -12.08 5.10 -1.47
CA GLY A 84 -10.73 5.63 -1.37
C GLY A 84 -10.66 7.16 -1.33
N TYR A 85 -9.47 7.72 -1.60
CA TYR A 85 -9.21 9.16 -1.47
C TYR A 85 -9.73 9.98 -2.66
N GLU A 86 -9.57 9.46 -3.87
CA GLU A 86 -10.00 10.10 -5.11
C GLU A 86 -11.33 9.54 -5.64
N GLY A 87 -11.79 8.39 -5.09
CA GLY A 87 -13.08 7.78 -5.39
C GLY A 87 -13.13 6.99 -6.70
N LEU A 88 -11.97 6.51 -7.18
CA LEU A 88 -11.91 5.63 -8.34
C LEU A 88 -12.39 4.22 -7.96
N VAL A 89 -13.07 3.54 -8.89
CA VAL A 89 -13.67 2.22 -8.65
C VAL A 89 -13.04 1.17 -9.55
N GLY A 90 -12.72 0.02 -9.00
CA GLY A 90 -12.34 -1.18 -9.74
C GLY A 90 -11.13 -0.96 -10.63
N GLU A 91 -11.23 -1.35 -11.89
CA GLU A 91 -10.14 -1.29 -12.87
C GLU A 91 -9.77 0.15 -13.30
N ASN A 92 -10.55 1.17 -12.91
CA ASN A 92 -10.16 2.57 -13.11
C ASN A 92 -8.99 2.98 -12.18
N ILE A 93 -8.73 2.22 -11.12
CA ILE A 93 -7.54 2.36 -10.29
C ILE A 93 -6.36 1.74 -11.03
N HIS A 94 -5.28 2.50 -11.20
CA HIS A 94 -4.10 2.00 -11.90
C HIS A 94 -3.59 0.69 -11.29
N LEU A 95 -3.22 -0.27 -12.14
CA LEU A 95 -2.81 -1.62 -11.73
C LEU A 95 -1.76 -1.64 -10.61
N PHE A 96 -0.71 -0.81 -10.73
CA PHE A 96 0.36 -0.77 -9.74
C PHE A 96 -0.12 -0.26 -8.38
N ALA A 97 -1.05 0.70 -8.36
CA ALA A 97 -1.65 1.19 -7.12
C ALA A 97 -2.47 0.08 -6.43
N ARG A 98 -3.22 -0.73 -7.20
CA ARG A 98 -3.95 -1.91 -6.66
C ARG A 98 -3.02 -2.95 -6.04
N ILE A 99 -1.88 -3.23 -6.68
CA ILE A 99 -0.87 -4.16 -6.17
C ILE A 99 -0.22 -3.63 -4.89
N ILE A 100 0.15 -2.36 -4.90
CA ILE A 100 0.83 -1.71 -3.77
C ILE A 100 -0.11 -1.57 -2.57
N ALA A 101 -1.39 -1.26 -2.78
CA ALA A 101 -2.39 -1.24 -1.71
C ALA A 101 -2.48 -2.58 -0.95
N VAL A 102 -2.44 -3.71 -1.67
CA VAL A 102 -2.41 -5.04 -1.05
C VAL A 102 -1.11 -5.27 -0.30
N ALA A 103 0.04 -4.93 -0.90
CA ALA A 103 1.35 -5.14 -0.30
C ALA A 103 1.55 -4.28 0.95
N ASP A 104 1.21 -2.99 0.89
CA ASP A 104 1.38 -2.03 1.99
C ASP A 104 0.54 -2.43 3.22
N VAL A 105 -0.73 -2.79 3.02
CA VAL A 105 -1.58 -3.21 4.14
C VAL A 105 -1.12 -4.55 4.71
N ALA A 106 -0.72 -5.52 3.89
CA ALA A 106 -0.20 -6.79 4.37
C ALA A 106 1.09 -6.59 5.19
N ASP A 107 2.05 -5.80 4.70
CA ASP A 107 3.27 -5.44 5.42
C ASP A 107 2.95 -4.71 6.73
N ALA A 108 2.05 -3.73 6.66
CA ALA A 108 1.65 -2.97 7.84
C ALA A 108 1.03 -3.84 8.95
N LEU A 109 0.34 -4.91 8.61
CA LEU A 109 -0.26 -5.84 9.57
C LEU A 109 0.77 -6.85 10.13
N LEU A 110 1.67 -7.35 9.28
CA LEU A 110 2.68 -8.35 9.62
C LEU A 110 3.92 -7.77 10.31
N SER A 111 4.18 -6.46 10.17
CA SER A 111 5.30 -5.78 10.80
C SER A 111 4.97 -5.28 12.20
N GLU A 112 5.95 -5.37 13.12
CA GLU A 112 5.85 -4.74 14.44
C GLU A 112 5.95 -3.22 14.32
N ARG A 113 5.08 -2.50 15.02
CA ARG A 113 5.12 -1.04 15.09
C ARG A 113 5.20 -0.59 16.54
N VAL A 114 5.83 0.56 16.81
CA VAL A 114 6.06 1.10 18.16
C VAL A 114 4.81 1.11 19.05
N TYR A 115 3.62 1.21 18.44
CA TYR A 115 2.33 1.32 19.13
C TYR A 115 1.41 0.12 18.93
N ARG A 116 1.87 -0.94 18.20
CA ARG A 116 1.03 -2.11 17.92
C ARG A 116 1.88 -3.35 17.66
N ALA A 117 1.60 -4.46 18.35
CA ALA A 117 2.15 -5.76 18.01
C ALA A 117 1.74 -6.19 16.60
N ARG A 118 2.59 -6.94 15.93
CA ARG A 118 2.28 -7.56 14.63
C ARG A 118 1.09 -8.52 14.76
N TRP A 119 0.31 -8.62 13.71
CA TRP A 119 -0.72 -9.65 13.61
C TRP A 119 -0.09 -11.00 13.25
N SER A 120 -0.81 -12.10 13.57
CA SER A 120 -0.45 -13.40 13.02
C SER A 120 -0.64 -13.41 11.49
N LEU A 121 0.11 -14.27 10.80
CA LEU A 121 -0.09 -14.46 9.36
C LEU A 121 -1.53 -14.90 9.06
N SER A 122 -2.06 -15.83 9.84
CA SER A 122 -3.44 -16.33 9.68
C SER A 122 -4.48 -15.22 9.82
N ASP A 123 -4.38 -14.37 10.86
CA ASP A 123 -5.33 -13.25 11.06
C ASP A 123 -5.21 -12.21 9.96
N THR A 124 -3.98 -11.94 9.49
CA THR A 124 -3.74 -11.03 8.38
C THR A 124 -4.39 -11.52 7.09
N LEU A 125 -4.16 -12.78 6.72
CA LEU A 125 -4.75 -13.36 5.50
C LEU A 125 -6.28 -13.42 5.60
N ALA A 126 -6.83 -13.77 6.75
CA ALA A 126 -8.28 -13.77 6.97
C ALA A 126 -8.89 -12.36 6.80
N TYR A 127 -8.24 -11.33 7.35
CA TYR A 127 -8.67 -9.94 7.17
C TYR A 127 -8.60 -9.51 5.70
N MET A 128 -7.46 -9.75 5.04
CA MET A 128 -7.27 -9.38 3.64
C MET A 128 -8.31 -10.05 2.73
N GLN A 129 -8.62 -11.33 2.99
CA GLN A 129 -9.65 -12.07 2.27
C GLN A 129 -11.06 -11.49 2.49
N ALA A 130 -11.39 -11.07 3.71
CA ALA A 130 -12.69 -10.47 4.04
C ALA A 130 -12.90 -9.09 3.39
N GLU A 131 -11.82 -8.39 3.06
CA GLU A 131 -11.81 -7.10 2.38
C GLU A 131 -11.67 -7.21 0.85
N SER A 132 -11.63 -8.41 0.29
CA SER A 132 -11.63 -8.67 -1.15
C SER A 132 -12.91 -8.12 -1.80
N GLY A 133 -12.78 -7.38 -2.88
CA GLY A 133 -13.89 -6.74 -3.58
C GLY A 133 -14.44 -5.47 -2.91
N LYS A 134 -13.91 -5.10 -1.74
CA LYS A 134 -14.22 -3.83 -1.04
C LYS A 134 -13.00 -2.92 -1.04
N HIS A 135 -12.05 -3.22 -0.16
CA HIS A 135 -10.78 -2.48 -0.09
C HIS A 135 -9.86 -2.88 -1.23
N PHE A 136 -9.73 -4.18 -1.47
CA PHE A 136 -8.73 -4.74 -2.38
C PHE A 136 -9.34 -5.34 -3.64
N ASP A 137 -8.58 -5.26 -4.73
CA ASP A 137 -8.86 -5.99 -5.96
C ASP A 137 -8.83 -7.50 -5.68
N PRO A 138 -9.93 -8.23 -5.98
CA PRO A 138 -10.03 -9.67 -5.75
C PRO A 138 -8.90 -10.48 -6.39
N GLN A 139 -8.45 -10.09 -7.59
CA GLN A 139 -7.37 -10.76 -8.31
C GLN A 139 -6.08 -10.75 -7.48
N TRP A 140 -5.73 -9.62 -6.88
CA TRP A 140 -4.48 -9.48 -6.10
C TRP A 140 -4.57 -10.09 -4.71
N ILE A 141 -5.78 -10.24 -4.16
CA ILE A 141 -6.01 -11.06 -2.97
C ILE A 141 -5.76 -12.55 -3.27
N GLU A 142 -6.24 -13.07 -4.39
CA GLU A 142 -5.94 -14.45 -4.80
C GLU A 142 -4.43 -14.68 -4.98
N VAL A 143 -3.71 -13.70 -5.56
CA VAL A 143 -2.25 -13.75 -5.67
C VAL A 143 -1.59 -13.75 -4.28
N LEU A 144 -2.05 -12.89 -3.35
CA LEU A 144 -1.54 -12.84 -1.98
C LEU A 144 -1.71 -14.20 -1.27
N MET A 145 -2.89 -14.84 -1.40
CA MET A 145 -3.13 -16.15 -0.79
C MET A 145 -2.15 -17.22 -1.30
N ARG A 146 -1.81 -17.19 -2.59
CA ARG A 146 -0.77 -18.09 -3.15
C ARG A 146 0.65 -17.82 -2.63
N CYS A 147 0.86 -16.63 -2.04
CA CYS A 147 2.16 -16.25 -1.45
C CYS A 147 2.33 -16.66 0.03
N GLU A 148 1.38 -17.39 0.64
CA GLU A 148 1.37 -17.69 2.09
C GLU A 148 2.71 -18.24 2.60
N ASP A 149 3.26 -19.28 1.95
CA ASP A 149 4.56 -19.86 2.34
C ASP A 149 5.71 -18.85 2.24
N LYS A 150 5.69 -17.97 1.24
CA LYS A 150 6.70 -16.93 1.05
C LYS A 150 6.60 -15.86 2.14
N LEU A 151 5.37 -15.45 2.49
CA LEU A 151 5.11 -14.52 3.58
C LEU A 151 5.55 -15.11 4.91
N LYS A 152 5.23 -16.38 5.17
CA LYS A 152 5.67 -17.08 6.37
C LYS A 152 7.19 -17.07 6.52
N ASN A 153 7.90 -17.42 5.46
CA ASN A 153 9.37 -17.40 5.47
C ASN A 153 9.94 -15.99 5.68
N MET A 154 9.27 -14.95 5.15
CA MET A 154 9.72 -13.56 5.25
C MET A 154 9.51 -12.96 6.64
N TYR A 155 8.38 -13.24 7.29
CA TYR A 155 8.00 -12.60 8.56
C TYR A 155 8.14 -13.50 9.79
N GLU A 156 8.19 -14.83 9.63
CA GLU A 156 8.33 -15.79 10.73
C GLU A 156 9.66 -16.55 10.68
N GLY A 157 10.42 -16.49 9.56
CA GLY A 157 11.67 -17.22 9.34
C GLY A 157 12.91 -16.64 10.01
N GLU A 158 12.83 -15.49 10.69
CA GLU A 158 13.97 -14.82 11.35
C GLU A 158 14.08 -15.09 12.87
N GLU A 159 13.42 -16.11 13.41
CA GLU A 159 13.73 -16.58 14.76
C GLU A 159 14.99 -17.48 14.73
N LYS A 160 16.17 -16.83 14.66
CA LYS A 160 17.46 -17.46 15.00
C LYS A 160 18.30 -16.54 15.87
#